data_dcfc111f09d293066d1b826d9eba390a
#
_entry.id   dcfc111f09d293066d1b826d9eba390a
#
_cell.length_a   1.000
_cell.length_b   1.000
_cell.length_c   1.000
_cell.angle_alpha   90.00
_cell.angle_beta   90.00
_cell.angle_gamma   90.00
#
_symmetry.space_group_name_H-M   'P 1'
#
loop_
_entity.id
_entity.type
_entity.pdbx_description
1 polymer ?
#
loop_
_entity_poly.entity_id
_entity_poly.type
_entity_poly.pdbx_seq_one_letter_code
_entity_poly.pdbx_strand_id
1 'polypeptide(L)'
;MKIINCKSFFGGNGLKLIFSLLFNSLIAIALTTAVNAKTLNMAYDADPVSLDPHEQLSGGTLQLSHMIFDPLLRWNRDLGFDARLAEKWERVDEKTVRFHLRKGVKFHSGNEMTALDVRWTFDRLKRSPDFKGIFVPFESLNIVDKYTIELVTKEPYPLVLHTATYIFAMDRKFYDGYDSKGRAKDAIVKHGDAFASSNASGTGPFIITKREQGVRVDFKRFNNYWDKRSPGNVDKIVLTPIKEDPTRVAALLSGDVDFIAPVPPADLDRIDRDANVDLVTMSGTRIITFQLNQKRRSELKDKRVRQAIVYAVNNAGIVKKIMRGFGTAAAQQSP
;
A
#
# COMPACT_ATOMS: atom_id res chain seq x y z
N MET A 1 -56.10 -75.12 -17.62
CA MET A 1 -54.70 -74.97 -17.27
C MET A 1 -54.47 -73.49 -16.96
N LYS A 2 -54.16 -73.18 -15.71
CA LYS A 2 -54.28 -71.81 -15.15
C LYS A 2 -53.09 -70.92 -15.53
N ILE A 3 -53.43 -69.80 -16.11
CA ILE A 3 -52.49 -68.71 -16.35
C ILE A 3 -52.37 -67.90 -15.07
N ILE A 4 -51.20 -67.83 -14.46
CA ILE A 4 -50.93 -67.02 -13.25
C ILE A 4 -50.57 -65.60 -13.70
N ASN A 5 -51.41 -64.67 -13.31
CA ASN A 5 -51.32 -63.26 -13.58
C ASN A 5 -50.39 -62.64 -12.52
N CYS A 6 -49.20 -62.28 -12.89
CA CYS A 6 -48.23 -61.59 -11.99
C CYS A 6 -48.43 -60.05 -12.20
N LYS A 7 -49.37 -59.48 -11.50
CA LYS A 7 -49.51 -58.03 -11.41
C LYS A 7 -49.06 -57.54 -10.05
N SER A 8 -48.32 -56.44 -10.09
CA SER A 8 -48.06 -55.50 -8.98
C SER A 8 -47.06 -55.94 -7.90
N PHE A 9 -45.81 -55.59 -8.11
CA PHE A 9 -44.92 -55.16 -7.01
C PHE A 9 -43.85 -54.20 -7.56
N PHE A 10 -44.25 -53.07 -8.09
CA PHE A 10 -43.41 -51.86 -8.13
C PHE A 10 -44.35 -50.65 -8.00
N GLY A 11 -44.59 -50.27 -6.77
CA GLY A 11 -45.29 -49.05 -6.44
C GLY A 11 -44.52 -47.83 -6.92
N GLY A 12 -45.12 -47.03 -7.79
CA GLY A 12 -44.56 -45.89 -8.50
C GLY A 12 -44.05 -44.72 -7.60
N ASN A 13 -44.02 -44.89 -6.27
CA ASN A 13 -43.55 -43.87 -5.35
C ASN A 13 -42.06 -44.02 -4.98
N GLY A 14 -41.48 -45.21 -5.06
CA GLY A 14 -40.05 -45.42 -4.76
C GLY A 14 -39.14 -44.84 -5.82
N LEU A 15 -39.56 -44.97 -7.10
CA LEU A 15 -38.77 -44.44 -8.23
C LEU A 15 -38.79 -42.91 -8.29
N LYS A 16 -39.92 -42.29 -7.94
CA LYS A 16 -40.04 -40.82 -7.82
C LYS A 16 -39.21 -40.26 -6.66
N LEU A 17 -39.11 -40.99 -5.54
CA LEU A 17 -38.30 -40.56 -4.42
C LEU A 17 -36.81 -40.64 -4.70
N ILE A 18 -36.35 -41.69 -5.38
CA ILE A 18 -34.95 -41.85 -5.78
C ILE A 18 -34.56 -40.80 -6.84
N PHE A 19 -35.39 -40.51 -7.81
CA PHE A 19 -35.16 -39.43 -8.79
C PHE A 19 -35.17 -38.05 -8.12
N SER A 20 -36.05 -37.80 -7.16
CA SER A 20 -36.06 -36.53 -6.41
C SER A 20 -34.84 -36.36 -5.53
N LEU A 21 -34.33 -37.40 -4.86
CA LEU A 21 -33.12 -37.36 -4.07
C LEU A 21 -31.85 -37.18 -4.94
N LEU A 22 -31.76 -37.86 -6.07
CA LEU A 22 -30.66 -37.69 -7.03
C LEU A 22 -30.67 -36.29 -7.68
N PHE A 23 -31.84 -35.76 -8.00
CA PHE A 23 -31.98 -34.43 -8.58
C PHE A 23 -31.64 -33.32 -7.58
N ASN A 24 -32.04 -33.46 -6.32
CA ASN A 24 -31.65 -32.52 -5.25
C ASN A 24 -30.15 -32.62 -4.88
N SER A 25 -29.54 -33.80 -4.95
CA SER A 25 -28.10 -33.93 -4.75
C SER A 25 -27.25 -33.37 -5.93
N LEU A 26 -27.75 -33.46 -7.18
CA LEU A 26 -27.11 -32.81 -8.34
C LEU A 26 -27.24 -31.28 -8.29
N ILE A 27 -28.37 -30.74 -7.81
CA ILE A 27 -28.54 -29.28 -7.62
C ILE A 27 -27.65 -28.78 -6.48
N ALA A 28 -27.46 -29.56 -5.38
CA ALA A 28 -26.55 -29.20 -4.31
C ALA A 28 -25.09 -29.20 -4.73
N ILE A 29 -24.69 -30.06 -5.67
CA ILE A 29 -23.33 -30.09 -6.24
C ILE A 29 -23.13 -28.95 -7.27
N ALA A 30 -24.19 -28.55 -8.00
CA ALA A 30 -24.12 -27.46 -8.98
C ALA A 30 -24.05 -26.06 -8.32
N LEU A 31 -24.36 -25.92 -7.04
CA LEU A 31 -24.32 -24.66 -6.29
C LEU A 31 -22.99 -24.37 -5.62
N THR A 32 -22.01 -25.26 -5.66
CA THR A 32 -20.62 -24.93 -5.37
C THR A 32 -19.99 -24.23 -6.58
N THR A 33 -20.47 -23.05 -6.94
CA THR A 33 -19.68 -22.14 -7.76
C THR A 33 -18.42 -21.87 -6.97
N ALA A 34 -17.32 -22.49 -7.38
CA ALA A 34 -16.01 -22.12 -6.91
C ALA A 34 -15.89 -20.60 -7.21
N VAL A 35 -16.01 -19.79 -6.16
CA VAL A 35 -15.71 -18.37 -6.26
C VAL A 35 -14.23 -18.33 -6.58
N ASN A 36 -13.90 -18.28 -7.88
CA ASN A 36 -12.53 -18.11 -8.31
C ASN A 36 -12.02 -16.82 -7.71
N ALA A 37 -11.09 -16.94 -6.77
CA ALA A 37 -10.45 -15.80 -6.15
C ALA A 37 -9.85 -14.92 -7.25
N LYS A 38 -10.30 -13.67 -7.35
CA LYS A 38 -9.80 -12.73 -8.36
C LYS A 38 -8.37 -12.36 -7.99
N THR A 39 -7.44 -12.74 -8.84
CA THR A 39 -6.03 -12.39 -8.70
C THR A 39 -5.70 -11.19 -9.57
N LEU A 40 -4.98 -10.23 -9.02
CA LEU A 40 -4.40 -9.09 -9.73
C LEU A 40 -2.88 -9.30 -9.83
N ASN A 41 -2.38 -9.46 -11.04
CA ASN A 41 -0.95 -9.54 -11.34
C ASN A 41 -0.42 -8.13 -11.60
N MET A 42 0.52 -7.66 -10.81
CA MET A 42 1.07 -6.32 -10.89
C MET A 42 2.57 -6.37 -11.17
N ALA A 43 3.06 -5.42 -11.98
CA ALA A 43 4.50 -5.26 -12.13
C ALA A 43 4.93 -3.82 -11.80
N TYR A 44 5.97 -3.71 -10.96
CA TYR A 44 6.65 -2.47 -10.64
C TYR A 44 8.07 -2.47 -11.22
N ASP A 45 8.64 -1.27 -11.42
CA ASP A 45 10.01 -1.06 -11.90
C ASP A 45 11.09 -1.44 -10.88
N ALA A 46 10.71 -1.66 -9.62
CA ALA A 46 11.63 -2.04 -8.56
C ALA A 46 10.99 -3.00 -7.57
N ASP A 47 11.81 -3.88 -6.99
CA ASP A 47 11.42 -4.67 -5.83
C ASP A 47 11.32 -3.74 -4.60
N PRO A 48 10.23 -3.82 -3.82
CA PRO A 48 10.20 -3.17 -2.51
C PRO A 48 11.31 -3.72 -1.61
N VAL A 49 12.25 -2.86 -1.25
CA VAL A 49 13.45 -3.27 -0.50
C VAL A 49 13.10 -3.90 0.84
N SER A 50 12.01 -3.44 1.46
CA SER A 50 11.59 -3.83 2.80
C SER A 50 10.07 -3.81 2.95
N LEU A 51 9.56 -4.65 3.87
CA LEU A 51 8.17 -4.59 4.34
C LEU A 51 7.99 -3.61 5.51
N ASP A 52 9.07 -3.09 6.06
CA ASP A 52 9.05 -2.13 7.16
C ASP A 52 8.65 -0.74 6.65
N PRO A 53 7.49 -0.20 7.06
CA PRO A 53 7.02 1.11 6.59
C PRO A 53 7.90 2.27 7.09
N HIS A 54 8.79 2.02 8.05
CA HIS A 54 9.64 3.03 8.68
C HIS A 54 11.12 2.93 8.27
N GLU A 55 11.49 1.96 7.44
CA GLU A 55 12.89 1.79 7.04
C GLU A 55 13.31 2.83 6.02
N GLN A 56 12.44 3.11 5.03
CA GLN A 56 12.81 3.91 3.88
C GLN A 56 11.71 4.86 3.44
N LEU A 57 12.04 6.15 3.35
CA LEU A 57 11.16 7.18 2.77
C LEU A 57 11.30 7.17 1.24
N SER A 58 10.70 6.19 0.59
CA SER A 58 10.70 6.05 -0.87
C SER A 58 9.31 5.75 -1.42
N GLY A 59 9.04 6.15 -2.67
CA GLY A 59 7.74 5.96 -3.30
C GLY A 59 7.31 4.48 -3.34
N GLY A 60 8.21 3.56 -3.69
CA GLY A 60 7.92 2.12 -3.75
C GLY A 60 7.57 1.53 -2.38
N THR A 61 8.33 1.89 -1.33
CA THR A 61 8.04 1.44 0.04
C THR A 61 6.71 2.00 0.54
N LEU A 62 6.42 3.28 0.29
CA LEU A 62 5.16 3.89 0.69
C LEU A 62 3.96 3.28 -0.03
N GLN A 63 4.06 2.99 -1.33
CA GLN A 63 3.01 2.29 -2.08
C GLN A 63 2.70 0.92 -1.49
N LEU A 64 3.74 0.12 -1.21
CA LEU A 64 3.61 -1.17 -0.53
C LEU A 64 3.00 -1.01 0.86
N SER A 65 3.44 0.00 1.61
CA SER A 65 2.94 0.27 2.95
C SER A 65 1.44 0.51 2.98
N HIS A 66 0.87 1.21 1.98
CA HIS A 66 -0.58 1.42 1.87
C HIS A 66 -1.38 0.15 1.58
N MET A 67 -0.75 -0.92 1.11
CA MET A 67 -1.42 -2.22 0.94
C MET A 67 -1.48 -3.00 2.25
N ILE A 68 -0.48 -2.84 3.12
CA ILE A 68 -0.28 -3.65 4.34
C ILE A 68 -0.73 -2.90 5.60
N PHE A 69 -0.54 -1.59 5.62
CA PHE A 69 -0.79 -0.72 6.77
C PHE A 69 -1.75 0.41 6.39
N ASP A 70 -2.41 0.99 7.37
CA ASP A 70 -3.07 2.28 7.22
C ASP A 70 -2.34 3.35 8.04
N PRO A 71 -2.23 4.58 7.51
CA PRO A 71 -1.78 5.73 8.28
C PRO A 71 -2.93 6.32 9.11
N LEU A 72 -2.64 7.29 9.97
CA LEU A 72 -3.69 8.05 10.65
C LEU A 72 -4.57 8.81 9.65
N LEU A 73 -3.96 9.50 8.70
CA LEU A 73 -4.60 10.23 7.61
C LEU A 73 -3.99 9.84 6.27
N ARG A 74 -4.69 10.07 5.17
CA ARG A 74 -4.19 9.87 3.82
C ARG A 74 -4.49 11.10 2.96
N TRP A 75 -3.57 11.45 2.06
CA TRP A 75 -3.83 12.45 1.04
C TRP A 75 -4.98 12.01 0.12
N ASN A 76 -5.87 12.93 -0.18
CA ASN A 76 -6.88 12.76 -1.23
C ASN A 76 -6.41 13.40 -2.55
N ARG A 77 -7.25 13.29 -3.59
CA ARG A 77 -6.93 13.81 -4.92
C ARG A 77 -6.83 15.34 -4.98
N ASP A 78 -7.49 16.03 -4.06
CA ASP A 78 -7.52 17.49 -3.99
C ASP A 78 -6.43 18.04 -3.05
N LEU A 79 -5.45 17.22 -2.69
CA LEU A 79 -4.36 17.53 -1.75
C LEU A 79 -4.86 17.87 -0.33
N GLY A 80 -6.08 17.50 0.02
CA GLY A 80 -6.61 17.50 1.38
C GLY A 80 -6.34 16.14 2.08
N PHE A 81 -6.99 15.93 3.21
CA PHE A 81 -6.79 14.75 4.04
C PHE A 81 -8.06 13.91 4.18
N ASP A 82 -7.95 12.62 3.87
CA ASP A 82 -8.96 11.62 4.17
C ASP A 82 -8.69 10.98 5.53
N ALA A 83 -9.77 10.81 6.31
CA ALA A 83 -9.74 10.05 7.55
C ALA A 83 -9.43 8.56 7.27
N ARG A 84 -8.39 8.03 7.95
CA ARG A 84 -8.05 6.60 7.93
C ARG A 84 -8.19 6.01 9.33
N LEU A 85 -7.08 5.72 10.01
CA LEU A 85 -7.13 5.22 11.39
C LEU A 85 -7.60 6.28 12.40
N ALA A 86 -7.36 7.56 12.11
CA ALA A 86 -8.05 8.66 12.79
C ALA A 86 -9.35 8.98 12.03
N GLU A 87 -10.50 8.90 12.71
CA GLU A 87 -11.81 9.20 12.12
C GLU A 87 -12.14 10.69 12.15
N LYS A 88 -11.54 11.44 13.08
CA LYS A 88 -11.61 12.90 13.19
C LYS A 88 -10.40 13.43 13.94
N TRP A 89 -10.14 14.72 13.77
CA TRP A 89 -9.09 15.44 14.47
C TRP A 89 -9.51 16.88 14.72
N GLU A 90 -8.89 17.50 15.71
CA GLU A 90 -9.14 18.89 16.09
C GLU A 90 -7.86 19.51 16.63
N ARG A 91 -7.69 20.80 16.41
CA ARG A 91 -6.62 21.58 17.04
C ARG A 91 -7.07 21.99 18.44
N VAL A 92 -6.38 21.52 19.48
CA VAL A 92 -6.68 21.83 20.88
C VAL A 92 -6.10 23.21 21.25
N ASP A 93 -4.87 23.48 20.80
CA ASP A 93 -4.15 24.73 20.95
C ASP A 93 -3.12 24.89 19.82
N GLU A 94 -2.27 25.93 19.88
CA GLU A 94 -1.32 26.26 18.82
C GLU A 94 -0.29 25.12 18.55
N LYS A 95 0.00 24.28 19.57
CA LYS A 95 1.01 23.23 19.53
C LYS A 95 0.41 21.82 19.53
N THR A 96 -0.88 21.66 19.81
CA THR A 96 -1.51 20.37 20.07
C THR A 96 -2.63 20.08 19.08
N VAL A 97 -2.55 18.92 18.43
CA VAL A 97 -3.62 18.37 17.61
C VAL A 97 -4.05 17.02 18.21
N ARG A 98 -5.34 16.91 18.52
CA ARG A 98 -5.98 15.71 19.03
C ARG A 98 -6.53 14.89 17.87
N PHE A 99 -6.31 13.57 17.91
CA PHE A 99 -6.84 12.60 16.96
C PHE A 99 -7.69 11.56 17.68
N HIS A 100 -8.89 11.32 17.17
CA HIS A 100 -9.79 10.27 17.63
C HIS A 100 -9.62 9.05 16.74
N LEU A 101 -9.12 7.97 17.30
CA LEU A 101 -8.83 6.74 16.59
C LEU A 101 -10.09 5.90 16.38
N ARG A 102 -10.14 5.22 15.26
CA ARG A 102 -11.20 4.28 14.91
C ARG A 102 -11.18 3.09 15.86
N LYS A 103 -12.35 2.75 16.42
CA LYS A 103 -12.52 1.62 17.33
C LYS A 103 -12.67 0.30 16.57
N GLY A 104 -12.23 -0.81 17.16
CA GLY A 104 -12.42 -2.15 16.61
C GLY A 104 -11.53 -2.48 15.40
N VAL A 105 -10.57 -1.64 15.05
CA VAL A 105 -9.59 -1.93 14.02
C VAL A 105 -8.70 -3.09 14.47
N LYS A 106 -8.51 -4.09 13.59
CA LYS A 106 -7.64 -5.23 13.85
C LYS A 106 -6.39 -5.16 12.99
N PHE A 107 -5.27 -5.55 13.59
CA PHE A 107 -4.07 -5.90 12.85
C PHE A 107 -4.22 -7.27 12.17
N HIS A 108 -3.35 -7.57 11.23
CA HIS A 108 -3.30 -8.86 10.54
C HIS A 108 -3.09 -10.05 11.51
N SER A 109 -2.43 -9.82 12.64
CA SER A 109 -2.26 -10.78 13.74
C SER A 109 -3.56 -11.11 14.50
N GLY A 110 -4.60 -10.27 14.33
CA GLY A 110 -5.84 -10.33 15.12
C GLY A 110 -5.84 -9.42 16.35
N ASN A 111 -4.71 -8.84 16.75
CA ASN A 111 -4.65 -7.86 17.83
C ASN A 111 -5.49 -6.62 17.50
N GLU A 112 -6.07 -6.00 18.53
CA GLU A 112 -6.80 -4.74 18.36
C GLU A 112 -5.84 -3.56 18.39
N MET A 113 -5.97 -2.63 17.42
CA MET A 113 -5.23 -1.37 17.40
C MET A 113 -5.78 -0.39 18.45
N THR A 114 -4.88 0.20 19.21
CA THR A 114 -5.16 1.19 20.24
C THR A 114 -4.19 2.36 20.19
N ALA A 115 -4.42 3.36 21.03
CA ALA A 115 -3.50 4.49 21.21
C ALA A 115 -2.08 4.05 21.61
N LEU A 116 -1.94 2.91 22.31
CA LEU A 116 -0.62 2.35 22.67
C LEU A 116 0.19 1.95 21.43
N ASP A 117 -0.46 1.40 20.41
CA ASP A 117 0.20 0.99 19.17
C ASP A 117 0.65 2.20 18.35
N VAL A 118 -0.21 3.23 18.30
CA VAL A 118 0.11 4.49 17.61
C VAL A 118 1.25 5.24 18.32
N ARG A 119 1.26 5.27 19.65
CA ARG A 119 2.35 5.86 20.44
C ARG A 119 3.66 5.13 20.20
N TRP A 120 3.66 3.82 20.27
CA TRP A 120 4.83 3.00 19.99
C TRP A 120 5.35 3.20 18.56
N THR A 121 4.42 3.28 17.57
CA THR A 121 4.75 3.60 16.17
C THR A 121 5.44 4.95 16.04
N PHE A 122 4.92 5.98 16.71
CA PHE A 122 5.50 7.32 16.72
C PHE A 122 6.91 7.33 17.33
N ASP A 123 7.10 6.66 18.48
CA ASP A 123 8.41 6.56 19.13
C ASP A 123 9.42 5.81 18.25
N ARG A 124 8.94 4.82 17.47
CA ARG A 124 9.75 4.10 16.48
C ARG A 124 10.14 5.00 15.29
N LEU A 125 9.22 5.81 14.75
CA LEU A 125 9.48 6.76 13.68
C LEU A 125 10.55 7.80 14.05
N LYS A 126 10.58 8.25 15.30
CA LYS A 126 11.63 9.17 15.80
C LYS A 126 13.04 8.54 15.81
N ARG A 127 13.14 7.21 15.78
CA ARG A 127 14.41 6.46 15.69
C ARG A 127 14.78 6.10 14.24
N SER A 128 13.86 6.22 13.30
CA SER A 128 14.09 5.86 11.89
C SER A 128 15.17 6.76 11.27
N PRO A 129 16.16 6.21 10.57
CA PRO A 129 17.15 6.99 9.84
C PRO A 129 16.55 7.97 8.82
N ASP A 130 15.52 7.55 8.11
CA ASP A 130 14.90 8.33 7.02
C ASP A 130 13.76 9.25 7.53
N PHE A 131 13.00 8.81 8.53
CA PHE A 131 11.81 9.56 9.00
C PHE A 131 12.10 10.52 10.16
N LYS A 132 13.15 10.29 10.97
CA LYS A 132 13.42 11.09 12.16
C LYS A 132 13.42 12.60 11.89
N GLY A 133 13.87 13.04 10.72
CA GLY A 133 13.88 14.45 10.32
C GLY A 133 12.48 15.08 10.27
N ILE A 134 11.48 14.31 9.81
CA ILE A 134 10.08 14.74 9.74
C ILE A 134 9.48 14.91 11.15
N PHE A 135 9.96 14.13 12.11
CA PHE A 135 9.46 14.11 13.50
C PHE A 135 10.21 15.05 14.47
N VAL A 136 11.25 15.75 13.99
CA VAL A 136 12.00 16.75 14.82
C VAL A 136 11.11 17.83 15.44
N PRO A 137 10.08 18.39 14.73
CA PRO A 137 9.20 19.41 15.31
C PRO A 137 8.33 18.89 16.45
N PHE A 138 8.15 17.58 16.59
CA PHE A 138 7.26 17.00 17.59
C PHE A 138 7.99 16.75 18.91
N GLU A 139 7.38 17.19 20.00
CA GLU A 139 7.79 16.93 21.36
C GLU A 139 7.38 15.53 21.78
N SER A 140 6.07 15.25 21.73
CA SER A 140 5.49 13.99 22.19
C SER A 140 4.23 13.60 21.42
N LEU A 141 3.83 12.33 21.57
CA LEU A 141 2.50 11.84 21.34
C LEU A 141 1.94 11.41 22.69
N ASN A 142 0.91 12.06 23.19
CA ASN A 142 0.26 11.75 24.46
C ASN A 142 -0.96 10.88 24.25
N ILE A 143 -1.19 9.94 25.15
CA ILE A 143 -2.38 9.09 25.18
C ILE A 143 -3.37 9.74 26.14
N VAL A 144 -4.53 10.15 25.62
CA VAL A 144 -5.63 10.70 26.42
C VAL A 144 -6.51 9.55 26.95
N ASP A 145 -6.86 8.63 26.06
CA ASP A 145 -7.57 7.39 26.39
C ASP A 145 -7.22 6.29 25.39
N LYS A 146 -7.93 5.13 25.47
CA LYS A 146 -7.66 3.95 24.60
C LYS A 146 -7.68 4.28 23.10
N TYR A 147 -8.44 5.30 22.69
CA TYR A 147 -8.66 5.65 21.28
C TYR A 147 -8.48 7.14 20.99
N THR A 148 -7.88 7.88 21.91
CA THR A 148 -7.61 9.31 21.72
C THR A 148 -6.15 9.60 22.00
N ILE A 149 -5.49 10.29 21.06
CA ILE A 149 -4.10 10.71 21.15
C ILE A 149 -3.97 12.20 20.87
N GLU A 150 -2.92 12.80 21.39
CA GLU A 150 -2.50 14.16 21.08
C GLU A 150 -1.08 14.19 20.55
N LEU A 151 -0.91 14.76 19.36
CA LEU A 151 0.40 15.12 18.83
C LEU A 151 0.75 16.52 19.31
N VAL A 152 1.81 16.61 20.11
CA VAL A 152 2.31 17.85 20.67
C VAL A 152 3.58 18.28 19.95
N THR A 153 3.64 19.53 19.50
CA THR A 153 4.80 20.09 18.82
C THR A 153 5.57 21.06 19.74
N LYS A 154 6.86 21.20 19.54
CA LYS A 154 7.73 22.10 20.31
C LYS A 154 7.33 23.54 20.15
N GLU A 155 7.00 23.93 18.91
CA GLU A 155 6.53 25.24 18.51
C GLU A 155 5.29 25.08 17.62
N PRO A 156 4.48 26.13 17.38
CA PRO A 156 3.37 26.08 16.43
C PRO A 156 3.83 25.53 15.09
N TYR A 157 3.23 24.42 14.64
CA TYR A 157 3.65 23.71 13.44
C TYR A 157 2.47 23.42 12.51
N PRO A 158 2.42 24.02 11.31
CA PRO A 158 1.27 23.87 10.40
C PRO A 158 1.18 22.49 9.74
N LEU A 159 2.30 21.73 9.67
CA LEU A 159 2.37 20.48 8.92
C LEU A 159 2.04 19.23 9.77
N VAL A 160 1.36 19.37 10.91
CA VAL A 160 0.99 18.22 11.77
C VAL A 160 0.17 17.17 11.00
N LEU A 161 -0.83 17.61 10.21
CA LEU A 161 -1.67 16.68 9.45
C LEU A 161 -0.90 16.00 8.33
N HIS A 162 0.05 16.68 7.70
CA HIS A 162 0.96 16.08 6.72
C HIS A 162 1.79 14.97 7.36
N THR A 163 2.34 15.23 8.56
CA THR A 163 3.12 14.23 9.29
C THR A 163 2.27 13.02 9.69
N ALA A 164 1.00 13.23 10.02
CA ALA A 164 0.07 12.15 10.35
C ALA A 164 -0.13 11.14 9.20
N THR A 165 0.12 11.54 7.95
CA THR A 165 0.06 10.64 6.78
C THR A 165 1.22 9.63 6.74
N TYR A 166 2.28 9.83 7.50
CA TYR A 166 3.42 8.91 7.63
C TYR A 166 3.35 8.00 8.86
N ILE A 167 2.37 8.20 9.74
CA ILE A 167 2.19 7.36 10.93
C ILE A 167 1.36 6.13 10.53
N PHE A 168 2.02 5.16 9.88
CA PHE A 168 1.47 3.84 9.58
C PHE A 168 1.48 3.00 10.84
N ALA A 169 0.31 2.76 11.44
CA ALA A 169 0.24 2.04 12.71
C ALA A 169 0.77 0.61 12.57
N MET A 170 1.69 0.25 13.43
CA MET A 170 2.29 -1.08 13.52
C MET A 170 1.81 -1.79 14.79
N ASP A 171 1.67 -3.08 14.70
CA ASP A 171 1.25 -3.97 15.81
C ASP A 171 2.37 -4.10 16.85
N ARG A 172 2.33 -3.31 17.89
CA ARG A 172 3.34 -3.30 18.96
C ARG A 172 3.60 -4.70 19.52
N LYS A 173 2.56 -5.52 19.74
CA LYS A 173 2.72 -6.87 20.30
C LYS A 173 3.39 -7.83 19.32
N PHE A 174 3.16 -7.69 18.02
CA PHE A 174 3.80 -8.51 16.99
C PHE A 174 5.30 -8.21 16.88
N TYR A 175 5.67 -6.95 17.03
CA TYR A 175 7.08 -6.50 16.94
C TYR A 175 7.79 -6.41 18.29
N ASP A 176 7.17 -6.90 19.38
CA ASP A 176 7.79 -6.97 20.69
C ASP A 176 8.76 -8.15 20.81
N GLY A 177 9.82 -7.96 21.63
CA GLY A 177 10.81 -8.99 21.93
C GLY A 177 11.86 -9.20 20.84
N TYR A 178 12.39 -10.43 20.77
CA TYR A 178 13.50 -10.80 19.91
C TYR A 178 13.12 -11.87 18.90
N ASP A 179 13.77 -11.86 17.75
CA ASP A 179 13.63 -12.90 16.72
C ASP A 179 14.47 -14.14 17.07
N SER A 180 14.40 -15.16 16.20
CA SER A 180 15.19 -16.41 16.38
C SER A 180 16.71 -16.25 16.30
N LYS A 181 17.17 -15.08 15.82
CA LYS A 181 18.60 -14.71 15.75
C LYS A 181 19.01 -13.80 16.93
N GLY A 182 18.12 -13.58 17.91
CA GLY A 182 18.37 -12.71 19.07
C GLY A 182 18.35 -11.21 18.78
N ARG A 183 17.80 -10.77 17.64
CA ARG A 183 17.70 -9.37 17.25
C ARG A 183 16.34 -8.80 17.68
N ALA A 184 16.33 -7.56 18.18
CA ALA A 184 15.07 -6.88 18.50
C ALA A 184 14.18 -6.80 17.26
N LYS A 185 12.93 -7.26 17.37
CA LYS A 185 11.97 -7.30 16.25
C LYS A 185 11.60 -5.90 15.76
N ASP A 186 11.67 -4.90 16.63
CA ASP A 186 11.38 -3.49 16.32
C ASP A 186 12.59 -2.73 15.75
N ALA A 187 13.73 -3.39 15.57
CA ALA A 187 14.93 -2.76 15.00
C ALA A 187 14.65 -2.26 13.58
N ILE A 188 15.18 -1.07 13.25
CA ILE A 188 15.17 -0.48 11.92
C ILE A 188 16.59 -0.55 11.37
N VAL A 189 16.81 -1.38 10.36
CA VAL A 189 18.11 -1.56 9.73
C VAL A 189 17.99 -1.21 8.25
N LYS A 190 18.55 -0.08 7.85
CA LYS A 190 18.49 0.40 6.47
C LYS A 190 19.24 -0.56 5.53
N HIS A 191 18.55 -1.02 4.49
CA HIS A 191 19.02 -2.03 3.54
C HIS A 191 19.50 -3.32 4.21
N GLY A 192 18.99 -3.61 5.41
CA GLY A 192 19.45 -4.69 6.24
C GLY A 192 18.46 -5.81 6.45
N ASP A 193 18.94 -6.84 7.15
CA ASP A 193 18.17 -7.99 7.55
C ASP A 193 17.58 -7.77 8.95
N ALA A 194 16.48 -7.01 9.03
CA ALA A 194 15.71 -6.84 10.26
C ALA A 194 14.45 -7.71 10.23
N PHE A 195 13.88 -8.04 11.38
CA PHE A 195 12.63 -8.79 11.46
C PHE A 195 11.51 -8.10 10.67
N ALA A 196 11.32 -6.80 10.87
CA ALA A 196 10.29 -6.00 10.20
C ALA A 196 10.50 -5.88 8.68
N SER A 197 11.75 -6.04 8.18
CA SER A 197 12.02 -6.01 6.74
C SER A 197 11.41 -7.19 5.98
N SER A 198 11.12 -8.28 6.68
CA SER A 198 10.59 -9.53 6.09
C SER A 198 9.25 -9.98 6.68
N ASN A 199 8.79 -9.36 7.77
CA ASN A 199 7.57 -9.73 8.48
C ASN A 199 6.69 -8.51 8.69
N ALA A 200 5.41 -8.59 8.33
CA ALA A 200 4.50 -7.48 8.42
C ALA A 200 3.18 -7.84 9.11
N SER A 201 2.78 -7.03 10.09
CA SER A 201 1.45 -7.04 10.70
C SER A 201 0.94 -5.60 10.77
N GLY A 202 0.15 -5.22 9.79
CA GLY A 202 -0.52 -3.93 9.68
C GLY A 202 -2.02 -4.04 9.80
N THR A 203 -2.71 -2.94 9.53
CA THR A 203 -4.18 -2.82 9.53
C THR A 203 -4.76 -2.78 8.13
N GLY A 204 -3.93 -2.81 7.09
CA GLY A 204 -4.30 -2.58 5.70
C GLY A 204 -5.13 -3.70 5.07
N PRO A 205 -5.60 -3.48 3.83
CA PRO A 205 -6.53 -4.39 3.16
C PRO A 205 -5.94 -5.73 2.74
N PHE A 206 -4.60 -5.87 2.70
CA PHE A 206 -3.93 -7.09 2.26
C PHE A 206 -2.87 -7.57 3.23
N ILE A 207 -2.80 -8.90 3.38
CA ILE A 207 -1.81 -9.63 4.19
C ILE A 207 -0.79 -10.22 3.23
N ILE A 208 0.51 -10.11 3.53
CA ILE A 208 1.56 -10.81 2.80
C ILE A 208 1.52 -12.28 3.14
N THR A 209 1.52 -13.12 2.12
CA THR A 209 1.55 -14.59 2.25
C THR A 209 2.88 -15.19 1.86
N LYS A 210 3.59 -14.55 0.91
CA LYS A 210 4.92 -14.95 0.48
C LYS A 210 5.71 -13.72 0.06
N ARG A 211 7.00 -13.71 0.35
CA ARG A 211 7.96 -12.78 -0.23
C ARG A 211 9.21 -13.54 -0.64
N GLU A 212 9.59 -13.34 -1.88
CA GLU A 212 10.83 -13.80 -2.47
C GLU A 212 11.52 -12.57 -3.07
N GLN A 213 12.56 -12.11 -2.38
CA GLN A 213 13.18 -10.81 -2.69
C GLN A 213 13.72 -10.77 -4.12
N GLY A 214 13.40 -9.71 -4.85
CA GLY A 214 13.75 -9.54 -6.26
C GLY A 214 12.92 -10.37 -7.23
N VAL A 215 12.04 -11.25 -6.76
CA VAL A 215 11.25 -12.17 -7.59
C VAL A 215 9.76 -11.85 -7.51
N ARG A 216 9.16 -11.90 -6.31
CA ARG A 216 7.71 -11.63 -6.15
C ARG A 216 7.29 -11.41 -4.71
N VAL A 217 6.17 -10.72 -4.55
CA VAL A 217 5.45 -10.59 -3.29
C VAL A 217 3.99 -11.00 -3.50
N ASP A 218 3.50 -11.97 -2.72
CA ASP A 218 2.14 -12.47 -2.78
C ASP A 218 1.32 -11.93 -1.62
N PHE A 219 0.12 -11.49 -1.93
CA PHE A 219 -0.83 -10.95 -0.97
C PHE A 219 -2.15 -11.71 -1.04
N LYS A 220 -2.84 -11.77 0.09
CA LYS A 220 -4.25 -12.15 0.18
C LYS A 220 -5.05 -11.04 0.83
N ARG A 221 -6.32 -10.92 0.47
CA ARG A 221 -7.26 -10.00 1.10
C ARG A 221 -7.34 -10.25 2.62
N PHE A 222 -7.37 -9.17 3.38
CA PHE A 222 -7.69 -9.22 4.80
C PHE A 222 -9.20 -9.11 5.01
N ASN A 223 -9.88 -10.23 5.24
CA ASN A 223 -11.35 -10.27 5.36
C ASN A 223 -11.88 -9.42 6.52
N ASN A 224 -11.07 -9.24 7.57
CA ASN A 224 -11.42 -8.42 8.73
C ASN A 224 -11.00 -6.94 8.56
N TYR A 225 -10.68 -6.52 7.33
CA TYR A 225 -10.35 -5.13 7.06
C TYR A 225 -11.48 -4.20 7.52
N TRP A 226 -11.11 -3.14 8.21
CA TRP A 226 -12.05 -2.25 8.88
C TRP A 226 -12.89 -1.40 7.93
N ASP A 227 -12.34 -0.96 6.77
CA ASP A 227 -13.06 -0.12 5.82
C ASP A 227 -13.93 -0.96 4.86
N LYS A 228 -15.21 -1.05 5.21
CA LYS A 228 -16.21 -1.79 4.42
C LYS A 228 -16.81 -0.97 3.28
N ARG A 229 -16.52 0.33 3.18
CA ARG A 229 -17.07 1.22 2.13
C ARG A 229 -16.42 0.97 0.77
N SER A 230 -15.19 0.48 0.76
CA SER A 230 -14.45 0.16 -0.45
C SER A 230 -13.86 -1.25 -0.36
N PRO A 231 -14.72 -2.30 -0.43
CA PRO A 231 -14.26 -3.67 -0.23
C PRO A 231 -13.35 -4.17 -1.36
N GLY A 232 -13.40 -3.52 -2.52
CA GLY A 232 -12.70 -3.97 -3.73
C GLY A 232 -13.24 -5.31 -4.25
N ASN A 233 -12.65 -5.81 -5.32
CA ASN A 233 -13.02 -7.09 -5.96
C ASN A 233 -11.84 -8.04 -6.15
N VAL A 234 -10.66 -7.69 -5.61
CA VAL A 234 -9.42 -8.48 -5.70
C VAL A 234 -9.23 -9.28 -4.43
N ASP A 235 -8.99 -10.58 -4.53
CA ASP A 235 -8.76 -11.47 -3.40
C ASP A 235 -7.28 -11.78 -3.18
N LYS A 236 -6.51 -11.77 -4.27
CA LYS A 236 -5.05 -12.00 -4.27
C LYS A 236 -4.35 -10.96 -5.12
N ILE A 237 -3.15 -10.58 -4.72
CA ILE A 237 -2.26 -9.77 -5.54
C ILE A 237 -0.93 -10.51 -5.65
N VAL A 238 -0.39 -10.54 -6.86
CA VAL A 238 0.97 -11.00 -7.15
C VAL A 238 1.75 -9.82 -7.69
N LEU A 239 2.70 -9.32 -6.93
CA LEU A 239 3.58 -8.22 -7.34
C LEU A 239 4.92 -8.78 -7.81
N THR A 240 5.25 -8.56 -9.08
CA THR A 240 6.52 -8.98 -9.70
C THR A 240 7.33 -7.75 -10.09
N PRO A 241 8.57 -7.59 -9.64
CA PRO A 241 9.43 -6.51 -10.10
C PRO A 241 9.93 -6.80 -11.52
N ILE A 242 9.61 -5.90 -12.47
CA ILE A 242 10.13 -5.91 -13.84
C ILE A 242 10.82 -4.58 -14.11
N LYS A 243 12.14 -4.56 -13.98
CA LYS A 243 12.93 -3.32 -14.04
C LYS A 243 12.95 -2.71 -15.43
N GLU A 244 13.10 -3.55 -16.45
CA GLU A 244 13.23 -3.12 -17.82
C GLU A 244 11.90 -2.63 -18.39
N ASP A 245 11.83 -1.37 -18.77
CA ASP A 245 10.62 -0.71 -19.26
C ASP A 245 9.96 -1.44 -20.45
N PRO A 246 10.68 -1.83 -21.53
CA PRO A 246 10.06 -2.54 -22.64
C PRO A 246 9.47 -3.90 -22.24
N THR A 247 10.14 -4.62 -21.34
CA THR A 247 9.66 -5.92 -20.83
C THR A 247 8.40 -5.76 -20.00
N ARG A 248 8.35 -4.73 -19.14
CA ARG A 248 7.17 -4.44 -18.30
C ARG A 248 5.96 -4.04 -19.14
N VAL A 249 6.16 -3.21 -20.18
CA VAL A 249 5.10 -2.84 -21.13
C VAL A 249 4.64 -4.03 -21.95
N ALA A 250 5.57 -4.88 -22.42
CA ALA A 250 5.21 -6.10 -23.16
C ALA A 250 4.36 -7.05 -22.33
N ALA A 251 4.70 -7.25 -21.06
CA ALA A 251 3.93 -8.09 -20.13
C ALA A 251 2.50 -7.58 -19.90
N LEU A 252 2.29 -6.26 -19.88
CA LEU A 252 0.94 -5.68 -19.81
C LEU A 252 0.15 -5.95 -21.10
N LEU A 253 0.74 -5.67 -22.25
CA LEU A 253 0.06 -5.79 -23.54
C LEU A 253 -0.18 -7.25 -23.96
N SER A 254 0.59 -8.22 -23.43
CA SER A 254 0.34 -9.66 -23.60
C SER A 254 -0.71 -10.21 -22.63
N GLY A 255 -1.05 -9.47 -21.56
CA GLY A 255 -1.94 -9.96 -20.51
C GLY A 255 -1.25 -10.83 -19.44
N ASP A 256 0.08 -10.90 -19.43
CA ASP A 256 0.84 -11.60 -18.38
C ASP A 256 0.73 -10.89 -17.03
N VAL A 257 0.54 -9.56 -17.06
CA VAL A 257 0.20 -8.75 -15.91
C VAL A 257 -0.99 -7.85 -16.20
N ASP A 258 -1.78 -7.57 -15.17
CA ASP A 258 -3.00 -6.76 -15.25
C ASP A 258 -2.74 -5.27 -14.97
N PHE A 259 -1.59 -4.94 -14.37
CA PHE A 259 -1.24 -3.58 -13.96
C PHE A 259 0.27 -3.35 -13.97
N ILE A 260 0.70 -2.22 -14.49
CA ILE A 260 2.10 -1.78 -14.41
C ILE A 260 2.23 -0.37 -13.82
N ALA A 261 3.30 -0.12 -13.08
CA ALA A 261 3.71 1.20 -12.63
C ALA A 261 5.24 1.27 -12.44
N PRO A 262 5.87 2.38 -12.88
CA PRO A 262 5.32 3.44 -13.71
C PRO A 262 5.18 3.01 -15.18
N VAL A 263 4.36 3.74 -15.94
CA VAL A 263 4.33 3.65 -17.40
C VAL A 263 5.44 4.53 -17.97
N PRO A 264 6.33 3.99 -18.82
CA PRO A 264 7.40 4.80 -19.42
C PRO A 264 6.82 5.87 -20.37
N PRO A 265 7.32 7.12 -20.34
CA PRO A 265 6.80 8.18 -21.21
C PRO A 265 6.86 7.84 -22.72
N ALA A 266 7.83 7.03 -23.13
CA ALA A 266 7.96 6.58 -24.52
C ALA A 266 6.81 5.70 -25.01
N ASP A 267 6.19 4.94 -24.10
CA ASP A 267 5.15 3.96 -24.40
C ASP A 267 3.73 4.46 -24.12
N LEU A 268 3.55 5.68 -23.61
CA LEU A 268 2.23 6.22 -23.28
C LEU A 268 1.24 6.13 -24.45
N ASP A 269 1.64 6.60 -25.65
CA ASP A 269 0.77 6.55 -26.84
C ASP A 269 0.46 5.11 -27.28
N ARG A 270 1.36 4.16 -27.05
CA ARG A 270 1.17 2.77 -27.42
C ARG A 270 0.15 2.11 -26.49
N ILE A 271 0.25 2.39 -25.21
CA ILE A 271 -0.69 1.85 -24.19
C ILE A 271 -2.07 2.50 -24.35
N ASP A 272 -2.13 3.82 -24.55
CA ASP A 272 -3.38 4.58 -24.68
C ASP A 272 -4.22 4.15 -25.92
N ARG A 273 -3.57 3.59 -26.94
CA ARG A 273 -4.26 3.08 -28.15
C ARG A 273 -4.69 1.62 -28.05
N ASP A 274 -4.27 0.88 -27.06
CA ASP A 274 -4.64 -0.51 -26.91
C ASP A 274 -6.05 -0.62 -26.35
N ALA A 275 -6.91 -1.36 -27.03
CA ALA A 275 -8.33 -1.48 -26.68
C ALA A 275 -8.59 -2.28 -25.39
N ASN A 276 -7.60 -3.01 -24.89
CA ASN A 276 -7.72 -3.87 -23.71
C ASN A 276 -7.08 -3.27 -22.46
N VAL A 277 -6.47 -2.08 -22.57
CA VAL A 277 -5.73 -1.45 -21.49
C VAL A 277 -6.16 0.01 -21.31
N ASP A 278 -6.37 0.42 -20.07
CA ASP A 278 -6.66 1.80 -19.71
C ASP A 278 -5.41 2.51 -19.21
N LEU A 279 -5.07 3.66 -19.80
CA LEU A 279 -4.02 4.54 -19.30
C LEU A 279 -4.60 5.49 -18.24
N VAL A 280 -4.23 5.29 -16.98
CA VAL A 280 -4.64 6.15 -15.88
C VAL A 280 -3.50 7.10 -15.51
N THR A 281 -3.77 8.41 -15.56
CA THR A 281 -2.82 9.46 -15.18
C THR A 281 -3.37 10.29 -14.03
N MET A 282 -2.49 10.73 -13.15
CA MET A 282 -2.84 11.59 -12.02
C MET A 282 -1.69 12.54 -11.71
N SER A 283 -2.03 13.81 -11.46
CA SER A 283 -1.04 14.76 -10.91
C SER A 283 -0.57 14.28 -9.55
N GLY A 284 0.73 14.31 -9.33
CA GLY A 284 1.35 13.85 -8.09
C GLY A 284 2.33 14.88 -7.53
N THR A 285 2.81 14.62 -6.33
CA THR A 285 3.79 15.47 -5.63
C THR A 285 5.24 15.08 -5.91
N ARG A 286 5.48 14.10 -6.81
CA ARG A 286 6.84 13.66 -7.16
C ARG A 286 7.53 14.70 -8.03
N ILE A 287 8.66 15.23 -7.55
CA ILE A 287 9.49 16.18 -8.29
C ILE A 287 10.80 15.50 -8.66
N ILE A 288 11.18 15.59 -9.95
CA ILE A 288 12.47 15.12 -10.44
C ILE A 288 13.42 16.32 -10.44
N THR A 289 14.51 16.20 -9.70
CA THR A 289 15.50 17.27 -9.54
C THR A 289 16.90 16.77 -9.79
N PHE A 290 17.79 17.69 -10.25
CA PHE A 290 19.22 17.47 -10.29
C PHE A 290 19.86 18.10 -9.04
N GLN A 291 20.51 17.28 -8.23
CA GLN A 291 21.23 17.76 -7.05
C GLN A 291 22.69 18.10 -7.42
N LEU A 292 23.08 19.35 -7.24
CA LEU A 292 24.43 19.83 -7.52
C LEU A 292 25.33 19.66 -6.29
N ASN A 293 26.22 18.65 -6.31
CA ASN A 293 27.09 18.32 -5.18
C ASN A 293 28.30 19.26 -5.11
N GLN A 294 28.17 20.33 -4.35
CA GLN A 294 29.18 21.36 -4.15
C GLN A 294 30.42 20.88 -3.35
N LYS A 295 30.30 19.79 -2.58
CA LYS A 295 31.43 19.19 -1.84
C LYS A 295 32.34 18.40 -2.77
N ARG A 296 31.76 17.67 -3.73
CA ARG A 296 32.49 16.79 -4.64
C ARG A 296 33.04 17.53 -5.88
N ARG A 297 32.40 18.64 -6.30
CA ARG A 297 32.78 19.46 -7.44
C ARG A 297 32.94 20.90 -6.98
N SER A 298 34.17 21.38 -6.91
CA SER A 298 34.53 22.73 -6.44
C SER A 298 33.92 23.83 -7.29
N GLU A 299 33.79 23.60 -8.60
CA GLU A 299 33.22 24.54 -9.59
C GLU A 299 31.76 24.86 -9.24
N LEU A 300 31.04 23.88 -8.63
CA LEU A 300 29.65 24.08 -8.22
C LEU A 300 29.48 24.95 -6.96
N LYS A 301 30.58 25.32 -6.29
CA LYS A 301 30.55 26.32 -5.19
C LYS A 301 30.28 27.71 -5.72
N ASP A 302 30.69 28.02 -6.95
CA ASP A 302 30.39 29.30 -7.61
C ASP A 302 28.89 29.34 -7.96
N LYS A 303 28.19 30.36 -7.44
CA LYS A 303 26.78 30.59 -7.72
C LYS A 303 26.49 30.76 -9.20
N ARG A 304 27.40 31.44 -9.94
CA ARG A 304 27.26 31.71 -11.38
C ARG A 304 27.24 30.42 -12.20
N VAL A 305 28.08 29.44 -11.84
CA VAL A 305 28.07 28.10 -12.45
C VAL A 305 26.74 27.40 -12.24
N ARG A 306 26.21 27.42 -11.01
CA ARG A 306 24.91 26.81 -10.73
C ARG A 306 23.77 27.50 -11.48
N GLN A 307 23.79 28.84 -11.58
CA GLN A 307 22.82 29.62 -12.34
C GLN A 307 22.92 29.31 -13.86
N ALA A 308 24.14 29.19 -14.39
CA ALA A 308 24.34 28.81 -15.80
C ALA A 308 23.71 27.45 -16.12
N ILE A 309 23.85 26.44 -15.21
CA ILE A 309 23.21 25.14 -15.37
C ILE A 309 21.67 25.28 -15.37
N VAL A 310 21.12 26.07 -14.45
CA VAL A 310 19.65 26.29 -14.39
C VAL A 310 19.14 26.94 -15.67
N TYR A 311 19.84 27.94 -16.20
CA TYR A 311 19.45 28.61 -17.45
C TYR A 311 19.63 27.72 -18.70
N ALA A 312 20.54 26.74 -18.65
CA ALA A 312 20.75 25.81 -19.77
C ALA A 312 19.65 24.73 -19.85
N VAL A 313 18.89 24.50 -18.78
CA VAL A 313 17.85 23.46 -18.76
C VAL A 313 16.51 24.04 -19.17
N ASN A 314 15.96 23.54 -20.28
CA ASN A 314 14.62 23.90 -20.73
C ASN A 314 13.56 22.93 -20.15
N ASN A 315 13.10 23.21 -18.93
CA ASN A 315 12.10 22.37 -18.25
C ASN A 315 10.81 22.22 -19.07
N ALA A 316 10.30 23.28 -19.66
CA ALA A 316 9.10 23.24 -20.50
C ALA A 316 9.30 22.37 -21.76
N GLY A 317 10.49 22.44 -22.37
CA GLY A 317 10.87 21.59 -23.50
C GLY A 317 10.95 20.11 -23.12
N ILE A 318 11.48 19.79 -21.93
CA ILE A 318 11.52 18.42 -21.38
C ILE A 318 10.10 17.91 -21.20
N VAL A 319 9.23 18.66 -20.52
CA VAL A 319 7.83 18.26 -20.31
C VAL A 319 7.12 18.02 -21.63
N LYS A 320 7.24 18.95 -22.59
CA LYS A 320 6.55 18.86 -23.88
C LYS A 320 7.07 17.72 -24.76
N LYS A 321 8.41 17.58 -24.89
CA LYS A 321 9.00 16.67 -25.89
C LYS A 321 9.35 15.29 -25.35
N ILE A 322 9.83 15.21 -24.10
CA ILE A 322 10.30 13.96 -23.50
C ILE A 322 9.17 13.32 -22.68
N MET A 323 8.50 14.12 -21.84
CA MET A 323 7.39 13.64 -21.01
C MET A 323 6.04 13.68 -21.75
N ARG A 324 6.00 14.06 -23.02
CA ARG A 324 4.80 14.12 -23.89
C ARG A 324 3.62 14.90 -23.26
N GLY A 325 3.91 15.88 -22.43
CA GLY A 325 2.91 16.69 -21.71
C GLY A 325 2.47 16.09 -20.37
N PHE A 326 2.90 14.88 -20.01
CA PHE A 326 2.58 14.26 -18.73
C PHE A 326 3.52 14.75 -17.62
N GLY A 327 3.27 15.96 -17.15
CA GLY A 327 4.05 16.61 -16.11
C GLY A 327 3.88 18.13 -16.12
N THR A 328 4.42 18.76 -15.10
CA THR A 328 4.45 20.22 -14.97
C THR A 328 5.89 20.68 -14.80
N ALA A 329 6.28 21.73 -15.52
CA ALA A 329 7.60 22.33 -15.36
C ALA A 329 7.70 22.97 -13.97
N ALA A 330 8.49 22.39 -13.08
CA ALA A 330 8.67 22.88 -11.72
C ALA A 330 9.82 23.89 -11.64
N ALA A 331 9.65 24.93 -10.84
CA ALA A 331 10.67 25.95 -10.57
C ALA A 331 11.34 25.76 -9.19
N GLN A 332 10.83 24.88 -8.35
CA GLN A 332 11.29 24.64 -6.98
C GLN A 332 11.22 23.16 -6.62
N GLN A 333 11.90 22.79 -5.53
CA GLN A 333 12.01 21.39 -5.07
C GLN A 333 10.76 20.92 -4.29
N SER A 334 9.95 21.85 -3.81
CA SER A 334 8.68 21.54 -3.11
C SER A 334 7.51 22.02 -3.96
N PRO A 335 6.40 21.29 -3.97
CA PRO A 335 5.20 21.68 -4.68
C PRO A 335 4.60 22.96 -4.10
#